data_965fe5ccefa89d290062e6108522eb46
#
_entry.id   965fe5ccefa89d290062e6108522eb46
#
_cell.length_a   1.000
_cell.length_b   1.000
_cell.length_c   1.000
_cell.angle_alpha   90.00
_cell.angle_beta   90.00
_cell.angle_gamma   90.00
#
_symmetry.space_group_name_H-M   'P 1'
#
loop_
_entity.id
_entity.type
_entity.pdbx_description
1 polymer ?
#
loop_
_entity_poly.entity_id
_entity_poly.type
_entity_poly.pdbx_seq_one_letter_code
_entity_poly.pdbx_strand_id
1 'polypeptide(L)'
;DKVDRNYKHLVNILGADHTGYIKRITAAVSALSENKIKLNCKVCQLVKLYKNGEPFKMSKRTGEFISAQDLLNEVEKDQIRFMMLNRSNDVELDFDFDKVKEKTKDNPVFYVQYAYARINSLLRSLNLKLFERINLSEANINFNMMEERIIKKVFEWPKIIESATRKYDLHKIPFYLYELSTLFHAYWSKGNEDKNYKFIQDEQIQRNEILLVINLVAIVIQN
;
A
#
# COMPACT_ATOMS: atom_id res chain seq x y z
N ASP A 1 -13.67 1.49 31.21
CA ASP A 1 -14.36 2.06 30.06
C ASP A 1 -14.28 1.13 28.83
N LYS A 2 -13.10 0.76 28.27
CA LYS A 2 -13.02 -0.10 27.09
C LYS A 2 -13.60 -1.49 27.31
N VAL A 3 -13.42 -2.05 28.51
CA VAL A 3 -14.02 -3.33 28.93
C VAL A 3 -15.56 -3.20 29.01
N ASP A 4 -16.04 -2.11 29.59
CA ASP A 4 -17.48 -1.85 29.76
C ASP A 4 -18.19 -1.63 28.41
N ARG A 5 -17.47 -1.21 27.38
CA ARG A 5 -17.96 -1.05 26.01
C ARG A 5 -18.11 -2.37 25.24
N ASN A 6 -17.88 -3.50 25.88
CA ASN A 6 -18.06 -4.86 25.33
C ASN A 6 -17.18 -5.20 24.10
N TYR A 7 -16.03 -4.56 23.93
CA TYR A 7 -15.08 -4.98 22.92
C TYR A 7 -14.37 -6.27 23.32
N LYS A 8 -14.39 -7.26 22.45
CA LYS A 8 -13.70 -8.55 22.66
C LYS A 8 -12.21 -8.50 22.36
N HIS A 9 -11.81 -7.61 21.48
CA HIS A 9 -10.42 -7.41 21.07
C HIS A 9 -10.05 -5.94 21.24
N LEU A 10 -8.96 -5.70 21.95
CA LEU A 10 -8.37 -4.38 22.11
C LEU A 10 -7.03 -4.35 21.40
N VAL A 11 -6.77 -3.28 20.67
CA VAL A 11 -5.46 -3.00 20.08
C VAL A 11 -4.92 -1.71 20.66
N ASN A 12 -3.70 -1.76 21.19
CA ASN A 12 -3.01 -0.58 21.70
C ASN A 12 -1.73 -0.35 20.90
N ILE A 13 -1.61 0.83 20.31
CA ILE A 13 -0.43 1.23 19.53
C ILE A 13 0.43 2.12 20.42
N LEU A 14 1.68 1.72 20.62
CA LEU A 14 2.61 2.34 21.55
C LEU A 14 3.89 2.72 20.83
N GLY A 15 4.50 3.85 21.21
CA GLY A 15 5.88 4.13 20.83
C GLY A 15 6.87 3.18 21.53
N ALA A 16 8.05 3.05 20.97
CA ALA A 16 9.09 2.14 21.46
C ALA A 16 9.51 2.42 22.92
N ASP A 17 9.41 3.68 23.37
CA ASP A 17 9.67 4.13 24.73
C ASP A 17 8.68 3.53 25.76
N HIS A 18 7.51 3.07 25.32
CA HIS A 18 6.48 2.48 26.16
C HIS A 18 6.51 0.94 26.22
N THR A 19 7.50 0.29 25.62
CA THR A 19 7.59 -1.18 25.55
C THR A 19 7.53 -1.84 26.94
N GLY A 20 8.16 -1.22 27.95
CA GLY A 20 8.16 -1.70 29.33
C GLY A 20 6.78 -1.76 30.00
N TYR A 21 5.78 -1.04 29.47
CA TYR A 21 4.41 -1.02 30.02
C TYR A 21 3.53 -2.15 29.50
N ILE A 22 3.90 -2.82 28.42
CA ILE A 22 3.04 -3.81 27.73
C ILE A 22 2.58 -4.92 28.68
N LYS A 23 3.50 -5.51 29.43
CA LYS A 23 3.16 -6.60 30.37
C LYS A 23 2.17 -6.13 31.42
N ARG A 24 2.35 -4.92 31.96
CA ARG A 24 1.48 -4.34 33.00
C ARG A 24 0.09 -4.06 32.47
N ILE A 25 -0.02 -3.42 31.31
CA ILE A 25 -1.31 -3.10 30.68
C ILE A 25 -2.06 -4.39 30.31
N THR A 26 -1.34 -5.37 29.75
CA THR A 26 -1.94 -6.67 29.40
C THR A 26 -2.47 -7.38 30.65
N ALA A 27 -1.71 -7.42 31.75
CA ALA A 27 -2.15 -8.00 33.00
C ALA A 27 -3.38 -7.27 33.61
N ALA A 28 -3.36 -5.92 33.52
CA ALA A 28 -4.49 -5.12 34.01
C ALA A 28 -5.77 -5.39 33.21
N VAL A 29 -5.70 -5.43 31.89
CA VAL A 29 -6.86 -5.75 31.02
C VAL A 29 -7.35 -7.17 31.29
N SER A 30 -6.44 -8.13 31.44
CA SER A 30 -6.77 -9.52 31.78
C SER A 30 -7.54 -9.63 33.09
N ALA A 31 -7.04 -8.97 34.15
CA ALA A 31 -7.67 -8.95 35.45
C ALA A 31 -9.05 -8.28 35.42
N LEU A 32 -9.16 -7.10 34.83
CA LEU A 32 -10.41 -6.33 34.75
C LEU A 32 -11.49 -7.00 33.90
N SER A 33 -11.11 -7.80 32.93
CA SER A 33 -12.03 -8.51 32.03
C SER A 33 -12.25 -9.97 32.40
N GLU A 34 -11.69 -10.45 33.52
CA GLU A 34 -11.71 -11.87 33.90
C GLU A 34 -11.19 -12.78 32.75
N ASN A 35 -10.14 -12.34 32.06
CA ASN A 35 -9.55 -13.00 30.88
C ASN A 35 -10.50 -13.11 29.68
N LYS A 36 -11.60 -12.38 29.66
CA LYS A 36 -12.57 -12.42 28.54
C LYS A 36 -12.13 -11.57 27.34
N ILE A 37 -11.22 -10.61 27.53
CA ILE A 37 -10.79 -9.65 26.51
C ILE A 37 -9.29 -9.81 26.23
N LYS A 38 -8.96 -9.89 24.94
CA LYS A 38 -7.57 -9.95 24.49
C LYS A 38 -7.07 -8.55 24.16
N LEU A 39 -5.95 -8.15 24.77
CA LEU A 39 -5.21 -6.95 24.38
C LEU A 39 -4.02 -7.31 23.49
N ASN A 40 -3.98 -6.72 22.30
CA ASN A 40 -2.81 -6.76 21.43
C ASN A 40 -2.09 -5.40 21.49
N CYS A 41 -0.82 -5.41 21.86
CA CYS A 41 0.01 -4.22 21.82
C CYS A 41 0.91 -4.26 20.57
N LYS A 42 0.86 -3.20 19.78
CA LYS A 42 1.81 -2.97 18.67
C LYS A 42 2.75 -1.84 19.06
N VAL A 43 4.04 -2.09 18.92
CA VAL A 43 5.07 -1.09 19.18
C VAL A 43 5.49 -0.49 17.84
N CYS A 44 5.49 0.84 17.77
CA CYS A 44 6.02 1.57 16.63
C CYS A 44 7.39 2.15 16.98
N GLN A 45 8.36 1.87 16.15
CA GLN A 45 9.70 2.44 16.27
C GLN A 45 9.73 3.91 15.86
N LEU A 46 10.85 4.55 16.11
CA LEU A 46 11.04 5.98 15.82
C LEU A 46 10.98 6.24 14.32
N VAL A 47 10.37 7.37 13.97
CA VAL A 47 10.45 7.96 12.64
C VAL A 47 11.46 9.10 12.70
N LYS A 48 12.54 8.98 11.93
CA LYS A 48 13.54 10.02 11.75
C LYS A 48 13.17 10.85 10.53
N LEU A 49 13.09 12.15 10.69
CA LEU A 49 12.74 13.05 9.59
C LEU A 49 14.02 13.62 8.95
N TYR A 50 14.04 13.67 7.62
CA TYR A 50 15.13 14.25 6.82
C TYR A 50 14.57 15.28 5.84
N LYS A 51 15.30 16.36 5.67
CA LYS A 51 15.01 17.43 4.70
C LYS A 51 16.31 17.96 4.10
N ASN A 52 16.39 18.10 2.79
CA ASN A 52 17.59 18.48 2.05
C ASN A 52 18.81 17.56 2.36
N GLY A 53 18.56 16.26 2.57
CA GLY A 53 19.60 15.28 2.90
C GLY A 53 20.09 15.32 4.34
N GLU A 54 19.62 16.25 5.16
CA GLU A 54 20.05 16.42 6.56
C GLU A 54 18.97 15.97 7.55
N PRO A 55 19.36 15.38 8.69
CA PRO A 55 18.41 15.03 9.74
C PRO A 55 17.70 16.28 10.28
N PHE A 56 16.37 16.26 10.25
CA PHE A 56 15.58 17.30 10.89
C PHE A 56 15.56 17.09 12.41
N LYS A 57 16.27 17.93 13.14
CA LYS A 57 16.36 17.83 14.60
C LYS A 57 15.10 18.41 15.24
N MET A 58 14.32 17.55 15.86
CA MET A 58 13.19 17.96 16.69
C MET A 58 13.63 18.08 18.15
N SER A 59 13.33 19.21 18.79
CA SER A 59 13.60 19.42 20.20
C SER A 59 12.41 20.07 20.88
N LYS A 60 11.80 19.36 21.82
CA LYS A 60 10.74 19.92 22.68
C LYS A 60 11.19 21.09 23.51
N ARG A 61 12.51 21.16 23.83
CA ARG A 61 13.07 22.22 24.65
C ARG A 61 13.27 23.54 23.89
N THR A 62 13.56 23.48 22.61
CA THR A 62 13.72 24.66 21.73
C THR A 62 12.41 25.03 21.02
N GLY A 63 11.36 24.29 21.20
CA GLY A 63 10.08 24.49 20.49
C GLY A 63 10.12 24.07 19.01
N GLU A 64 11.21 23.48 18.55
CA GLU A 64 11.36 22.99 17.19
C GLU A 64 10.81 21.57 17.11
N PHE A 65 9.57 21.44 16.69
CA PHE A 65 8.95 20.15 16.38
C PHE A 65 8.06 20.29 15.14
N ILE A 66 7.98 19.24 14.36
CA ILE A 66 7.04 19.15 13.23
C ILE A 66 5.78 18.48 13.75
N SER A 67 4.66 19.20 13.66
CA SER A 67 3.35 18.64 13.93
C SER A 67 2.88 17.77 12.74
N ALA A 68 1.86 16.92 12.96
CA ALA A 68 1.23 16.19 11.88
C ALA A 68 0.63 17.14 10.81
N GLN A 69 0.19 18.34 11.21
CA GLN A 69 -0.32 19.35 10.29
C GLN A 69 0.79 19.93 9.42
N ASP A 70 1.96 20.19 9.98
CA ASP A 70 3.10 20.70 9.21
C ASP A 70 3.55 19.66 8.17
N LEU A 71 3.54 18.37 8.54
CA LEU A 71 3.82 17.30 7.62
C LEU A 71 2.81 17.25 6.45
N LEU A 72 1.52 17.40 6.75
CA LEU A 72 0.45 17.44 5.74
C LEU A 72 0.50 18.68 4.85
N ASN A 73 1.06 19.79 5.34
CA ASN A 73 1.25 21.00 4.54
C ASN A 73 2.40 20.85 3.51
N GLU A 74 3.34 19.95 3.77
CA GLU A 74 4.50 19.75 2.90
C GLU A 74 4.37 18.53 1.96
N VAL A 75 3.68 17.48 2.40
CA VAL A 75 3.57 16.21 1.69
C VAL A 75 2.12 15.77 1.63
N GLU A 76 1.70 15.23 0.50
CA GLU A 76 0.32 14.75 0.32
C GLU A 76 0.00 13.59 1.27
N LYS A 77 -1.24 13.54 1.76
CA LYS A 77 -1.71 12.56 2.73
C LYS A 77 -1.44 11.11 2.31
N ASP A 78 -1.64 10.78 1.04
CA ASP A 78 -1.46 9.42 0.54
C ASP A 78 0.02 9.03 0.51
N GLN A 79 0.89 9.97 0.16
CA GLN A 79 2.34 9.77 0.21
C GLN A 79 2.82 9.51 1.65
N ILE A 80 2.33 10.33 2.61
CA ILE A 80 2.67 10.15 4.02
C ILE A 80 2.22 8.75 4.50
N ARG A 81 0.96 8.41 4.26
CA ARG A 81 0.40 7.12 4.72
C ARG A 81 1.13 5.93 4.12
N PHE A 82 1.38 5.98 2.81
CA PHE A 82 2.08 4.90 2.11
C PHE A 82 3.49 4.72 2.66
N MET A 83 4.24 5.81 2.78
CA MET A 83 5.63 5.76 3.27
C MET A 83 5.72 5.33 4.73
N MET A 84 4.80 5.78 5.60
CA MET A 84 4.73 5.34 7.00
C MET A 84 4.41 3.84 7.11
N LEU A 85 3.62 3.29 6.18
CA LEU A 85 3.30 1.87 6.14
C LEU A 85 4.33 1.04 5.35
N ASN A 86 5.23 1.67 4.61
CA ASN A 86 6.23 0.97 3.79
C ASN A 86 7.39 0.37 4.61
N ARG A 87 7.20 0.24 5.92
CA ARG A 87 8.10 -0.43 6.85
C ARG A 87 7.30 -1.19 7.90
N SER A 88 7.89 -2.27 8.40
CA SER A 88 7.34 -2.91 9.59
C SER A 88 7.39 -1.96 10.78
N ASN A 89 6.38 -2.01 11.65
CA ASN A 89 6.27 -1.14 12.82
C ASN A 89 7.42 -1.31 13.84
N ASP A 90 8.13 -2.44 13.78
CA ASP A 90 9.26 -2.77 14.66
C ASP A 90 10.63 -2.30 14.12
N VAL A 91 10.65 -1.65 12.96
CA VAL A 91 11.85 -1.10 12.33
C VAL A 91 11.76 0.43 12.26
N GLU A 92 12.86 1.12 12.57
CA GLU A 92 12.94 2.57 12.41
C GLU A 92 12.70 3.00 10.96
N LEU A 93 12.03 4.11 10.77
CA LEU A 93 11.74 4.70 9.47
C LEU A 93 12.50 6.02 9.31
N ASP A 94 13.31 6.11 8.26
CA ASP A 94 13.85 7.37 7.78
C ASP A 94 12.86 7.97 6.76
N PHE A 95 12.17 9.03 7.17
CA PHE A 95 11.22 9.75 6.33
C PHE A 95 11.87 10.99 5.75
N ASP A 96 12.18 10.93 4.46
CA ASP A 96 12.83 11.99 3.72
C ASP A 96 11.79 12.75 2.89
N PHE A 97 11.57 14.03 3.23
CA PHE A 97 10.58 14.89 2.58
C PHE A 97 10.81 15.05 1.07
N ASP A 98 12.06 15.06 0.64
CA ASP A 98 12.40 15.26 -0.77
C ASP A 98 12.17 13.98 -1.55
N LYS A 99 12.65 12.85 -1.03
CA LYS A 99 12.46 11.54 -1.67
C LYS A 99 11.00 11.14 -1.82
N VAL A 100 10.18 11.47 -0.82
CA VAL A 100 8.73 11.15 -0.86
C VAL A 100 8.02 11.91 -1.98
N LYS A 101 8.50 13.10 -2.35
CA LYS A 101 7.94 13.93 -3.43
C LYS A 101 8.48 13.59 -4.82
N GLU A 102 9.55 12.80 -4.92
CA GLU A 102 10.15 12.45 -6.19
C GLU A 102 9.19 11.65 -7.07
N LYS A 103 9.15 12.02 -8.35
CA LYS A 103 8.35 11.33 -9.38
C LYS A 103 9.22 10.34 -10.16
N THR A 104 9.85 9.42 -9.45
CA THR A 104 10.77 8.43 -9.99
C THR A 104 10.29 7.01 -9.69
N LYS A 105 10.83 6.01 -10.41
CA LYS A 105 10.56 4.60 -10.13
C LYS A 105 11.05 4.13 -8.75
N ASP A 106 12.00 4.88 -8.17
CA ASP A 106 12.59 4.57 -6.87
C ASP A 106 11.70 5.05 -5.72
N ASN A 107 10.71 5.89 -6.00
CA ASN A 107 9.66 6.26 -5.06
C ASN A 107 8.49 5.28 -5.17
N PRO A 108 8.29 4.38 -4.18
CA PRO A 108 7.31 3.31 -4.29
C PRO A 108 5.86 3.80 -4.36
N VAL A 109 5.53 4.92 -3.70
CA VAL A 109 4.18 5.47 -3.78
C VAL A 109 3.89 6.01 -5.17
N PHE A 110 4.84 6.76 -5.73
CA PHE A 110 4.71 7.26 -7.11
C PHE A 110 4.59 6.11 -8.11
N TYR A 111 5.38 5.06 -7.93
CA TYR A 111 5.39 3.91 -8.83
C TYR A 111 4.04 3.19 -8.86
N VAL A 112 3.39 3.02 -7.71
CA VAL A 112 2.04 2.45 -7.61
C VAL A 112 0.99 3.38 -8.22
N GLN A 113 1.01 4.67 -7.87
CA GLN A 113 0.09 5.67 -8.43
C GLN A 113 0.24 5.79 -9.95
N TYR A 114 1.45 5.67 -10.47
CA TYR A 114 1.73 5.74 -11.89
C TYR A 114 1.16 4.54 -12.67
N ALA A 115 1.14 3.35 -12.07
CA ALA A 115 0.45 2.20 -12.66
C ALA A 115 -1.05 2.49 -12.85
N TYR A 116 -1.72 3.01 -11.82
CA TYR A 116 -3.14 3.39 -11.88
C TYR A 116 -3.40 4.52 -12.88
N ALA A 117 -2.54 5.54 -12.90
CA ALA A 117 -2.65 6.65 -13.83
C ALA A 117 -2.51 6.20 -15.30
N ARG A 118 -1.58 5.27 -15.59
CA ARG A 118 -1.42 4.64 -16.91
C ARG A 118 -2.67 3.90 -17.35
N ILE A 119 -3.25 3.08 -16.48
CA ILE A 119 -4.49 2.34 -16.76
C ILE A 119 -5.61 3.32 -17.11
N ASN A 120 -5.83 4.33 -16.28
CA ASN A 120 -6.88 5.32 -16.53
C ASN A 120 -6.66 6.12 -17.81
N SER A 121 -5.40 6.46 -18.12
CA SER A 121 -5.06 7.16 -19.36
C SER A 121 -5.37 6.31 -20.60
N LEU A 122 -5.01 5.03 -20.55
CA LEU A 122 -5.30 4.05 -21.61
C LEU A 122 -6.82 3.89 -21.80
N LEU A 123 -7.58 3.67 -20.74
CA LEU A 123 -9.03 3.52 -20.83
C LEU A 123 -9.69 4.77 -21.41
N ARG A 124 -9.26 5.97 -20.98
CA ARG A 124 -9.77 7.24 -21.55
C ARG A 124 -9.46 7.39 -23.04
N SER A 125 -8.27 7.00 -23.49
CA SER A 125 -7.93 7.09 -24.93
C SER A 125 -8.79 6.17 -25.79
N LEU A 126 -9.35 5.11 -25.21
CA LEU A 126 -10.22 4.16 -25.87
C LEU A 126 -11.72 4.44 -25.63
N ASN A 127 -12.09 5.53 -24.94
CA ASN A 127 -13.44 5.82 -24.48
C ASN A 127 -14.06 4.68 -23.65
N LEU A 128 -13.25 3.90 -22.95
CA LEU A 128 -13.66 2.82 -22.06
C LEU A 128 -13.72 3.34 -20.61
N LYS A 129 -14.62 2.74 -19.83
CA LYS A 129 -14.71 2.97 -18.38
C LYS A 129 -14.04 1.84 -17.62
N LEU A 130 -13.47 2.19 -16.48
CA LEU A 130 -13.01 1.19 -15.53
C LEU A 130 -14.19 0.33 -15.07
N PHE A 131 -14.00 -0.98 -14.97
CA PHE A 131 -15.02 -1.97 -14.59
C PHE A 131 -16.18 -2.12 -15.59
N GLU A 132 -16.03 -1.64 -16.80
CA GLU A 132 -16.99 -1.94 -17.86
C GLU A 132 -17.02 -3.47 -18.10
N ARG A 133 -18.24 -3.99 -18.37
CA ARG A 133 -18.41 -5.44 -18.51
C ARG A 133 -17.57 -5.96 -19.68
N ILE A 134 -16.64 -6.85 -19.39
CA ILE A 134 -15.78 -7.49 -20.37
C ILE A 134 -16.47 -8.74 -20.86
N ASN A 135 -16.71 -8.82 -22.17
CA ASN A 135 -17.28 -10.01 -22.77
C ASN A 135 -16.13 -10.97 -23.15
N LEU A 136 -15.84 -11.91 -22.28
CA LEU A 136 -14.88 -12.98 -22.54
C LEU A 136 -15.63 -14.16 -23.12
N SER A 137 -15.38 -14.49 -24.38
CA SER A 137 -15.86 -15.74 -24.97
C SER A 137 -15.16 -16.91 -24.27
N GLU A 138 -15.93 -17.81 -23.66
CA GLU A 138 -15.39 -18.96 -22.90
C GLU A 138 -14.49 -19.88 -23.75
N ALA A 139 -14.63 -19.83 -25.08
CA ALA A 139 -13.97 -20.76 -25.99
C ALA A 139 -12.50 -20.45 -26.30
N ASN A 140 -11.99 -19.24 -26.06
CA ASN A 140 -10.67 -18.79 -26.54
C ASN A 140 -9.91 -17.85 -25.60
N ILE A 141 -10.05 -17.98 -24.31
CA ILE A 141 -9.24 -17.19 -23.36
C ILE A 141 -7.81 -17.74 -23.38
N ASN A 142 -6.88 -16.94 -23.87
CA ASN A 142 -5.47 -17.32 -23.93
C ASN A 142 -4.61 -16.20 -23.32
N PHE A 143 -4.16 -16.42 -22.10
CA PHE A 143 -3.26 -15.51 -21.42
C PHE A 143 -1.81 -15.78 -21.80
N ASN A 144 -1.06 -14.73 -22.09
CA ASN A 144 0.39 -14.85 -22.19
C ASN A 144 1.03 -14.95 -20.79
N MET A 145 2.30 -15.33 -20.77
CA MET A 145 3.04 -15.56 -19.52
C MET A 145 3.07 -14.34 -18.58
N MET A 146 3.06 -13.10 -19.12
CA MET A 146 3.06 -11.89 -18.29
C MET A 146 1.68 -11.64 -17.68
N GLU A 147 0.63 -11.86 -18.44
CA GLU A 147 -0.76 -11.80 -17.97
C GLU A 147 -1.03 -12.81 -16.87
N GLU A 148 -0.60 -14.07 -17.07
CA GLU A 148 -0.73 -15.10 -16.04
C GLU A 148 -0.01 -14.71 -14.73
N ARG A 149 1.18 -14.11 -14.80
CA ARG A 149 1.91 -13.66 -13.62
C ARG A 149 1.14 -12.58 -12.86
N ILE A 150 0.56 -11.61 -13.59
CA ILE A 150 -0.26 -10.55 -12.98
C ILE A 150 -1.51 -11.14 -12.35
N ILE A 151 -2.22 -12.02 -13.05
CA ILE A 151 -3.43 -12.68 -12.55
C ILE A 151 -3.12 -13.48 -11.28
N LYS A 152 -2.07 -14.30 -11.28
CA LYS A 152 -1.63 -15.03 -10.09
C LYS A 152 -1.35 -14.08 -8.93
N LYS A 153 -0.69 -12.95 -9.21
CA LYS A 153 -0.41 -11.93 -8.19
C LYS A 153 -1.69 -11.30 -7.65
N VAL A 154 -2.65 -10.95 -8.50
CA VAL A 154 -3.96 -10.41 -8.09
C VAL A 154 -4.71 -11.37 -7.16
N PHE A 155 -4.69 -12.67 -7.45
CA PHE A 155 -5.33 -13.69 -6.61
C PHE A 155 -4.69 -13.85 -5.21
N GLU A 156 -3.48 -13.36 -5.00
CA GLU A 156 -2.88 -13.31 -3.66
C GLU A 156 -3.49 -12.22 -2.76
N TRP A 157 -4.16 -11.21 -3.34
CA TRP A 157 -4.65 -10.04 -2.62
C TRP A 157 -5.51 -10.35 -1.38
N PRO A 158 -6.54 -11.22 -1.45
CA PRO A 158 -7.35 -11.57 -0.28
C PRO A 158 -6.50 -12.14 0.86
N LYS A 159 -5.52 -12.98 0.53
CA LYS A 159 -4.61 -13.59 1.51
C LYS A 159 -3.68 -12.56 2.16
N ILE A 160 -3.23 -11.58 1.38
CA ILE A 160 -2.40 -10.47 1.89
C ILE A 160 -3.20 -9.64 2.90
N ILE A 161 -4.45 -9.26 2.57
CA ILE A 161 -5.33 -8.52 3.46
C ILE A 161 -5.62 -9.31 4.74
N GLU A 162 -5.96 -10.60 4.63
CA GLU A 162 -6.19 -11.47 5.78
C GLU A 162 -4.95 -11.54 6.68
N SER A 163 -3.78 -11.75 6.10
CA SER A 163 -2.52 -11.82 6.84
C SER A 163 -2.16 -10.50 7.50
N ALA A 164 -2.32 -9.37 6.80
CA ALA A 164 -2.08 -8.04 7.34
C ALA A 164 -3.01 -7.73 8.52
N THR A 165 -4.30 -8.08 8.39
CA THR A 165 -5.30 -7.84 9.44
C THR A 165 -5.07 -8.71 10.67
N ARG A 166 -4.84 -10.01 10.50
CA ARG A 166 -4.64 -10.94 11.62
C ARG A 166 -3.44 -10.61 12.49
N LYS A 167 -2.35 -10.17 11.85
CA LYS A 167 -1.06 -9.91 12.52
C LYS A 167 -0.80 -8.42 12.78
N TYR A 168 -1.65 -7.55 12.24
CA TYR A 168 -1.43 -6.09 12.19
C TYR A 168 -0.09 -5.73 11.50
N ASP A 169 0.28 -6.49 10.47
CA ASP A 169 1.51 -6.31 9.68
C ASP A 169 1.19 -5.50 8.43
N LEU A 170 0.80 -4.24 8.60
CA LEU A 170 0.25 -3.41 7.53
C LEU A 170 1.25 -3.11 6.41
N HIS A 171 2.55 -3.22 6.68
CA HIS A 171 3.62 -3.05 5.67
C HIS A 171 3.51 -4.04 4.50
N LYS A 172 2.82 -5.16 4.67
CA LYS A 172 2.59 -6.13 3.59
C LYS A 172 1.77 -5.55 2.44
N ILE A 173 0.90 -4.57 2.72
CA ILE A 173 0.04 -3.94 1.71
C ILE A 173 0.86 -3.10 0.72
N PRO A 174 1.64 -2.09 1.15
CA PRO A 174 2.48 -1.33 0.21
C PRO A 174 3.50 -2.18 -0.53
N PHE A 175 4.12 -3.17 0.11
CA PHE A 175 5.02 -4.10 -0.58
C PHE A 175 4.31 -4.88 -1.69
N TYR A 176 3.14 -5.42 -1.41
CA TYR A 176 2.35 -6.13 -2.39
C TYR A 176 1.93 -5.24 -3.57
N LEU A 177 1.47 -4.00 -3.28
CA LEU A 177 1.08 -3.04 -4.31
C LEU A 177 2.28 -2.65 -5.20
N TYR A 178 3.46 -2.49 -4.62
CA TYR A 178 4.68 -2.23 -5.37
C TYR A 178 5.05 -3.40 -6.29
N GLU A 179 5.00 -4.65 -5.79
CA GLU A 179 5.26 -5.85 -6.59
C GLU A 179 4.25 -6.01 -7.74
N LEU A 180 2.96 -5.81 -7.48
CA LEU A 180 1.93 -5.85 -8.51
C LEU A 180 2.16 -4.77 -9.58
N SER A 181 2.48 -3.55 -9.16
CA SER A 181 2.81 -2.45 -10.07
C SER A 181 4.06 -2.74 -10.89
N THR A 182 5.06 -3.41 -10.31
CA THR A 182 6.27 -3.84 -11.02
C THR A 182 5.94 -4.82 -12.15
N LEU A 183 5.09 -5.80 -11.90
CA LEU A 183 4.64 -6.74 -12.93
C LEU A 183 3.89 -6.00 -14.06
N PHE A 184 2.99 -5.08 -13.70
CA PHE A 184 2.24 -4.29 -14.67
C PHE A 184 3.17 -3.40 -15.52
N HIS A 185 4.11 -2.68 -14.90
CA HIS A 185 5.05 -1.84 -15.63
C HIS A 185 6.00 -2.64 -16.54
N ALA A 186 6.41 -3.84 -16.10
CA ALA A 186 7.20 -4.74 -16.93
C ALA A 186 6.41 -5.19 -18.18
N TYR A 187 5.13 -5.53 -18.01
CA TYR A 187 4.26 -5.88 -19.14
C TYR A 187 4.06 -4.70 -20.09
N TRP A 188 3.78 -3.51 -19.54
CA TRP A 188 3.67 -2.28 -20.34
C TRP A 188 4.93 -2.00 -21.16
N SER A 189 6.10 -2.10 -20.53
CA SER A 189 7.39 -1.86 -21.20
C SER A 189 7.67 -2.89 -22.27
N LYS A 190 7.30 -4.15 -22.06
CA LYS A 190 7.43 -5.19 -23.07
C LYS A 190 6.65 -4.88 -24.34
N GLY A 191 5.48 -4.26 -24.23
CA GLY A 191 4.69 -3.80 -25.37
C GLY A 191 5.37 -2.71 -26.22
N ASN A 192 6.36 -1.98 -25.68
CA ASN A 192 7.16 -1.04 -26.45
C ASN A 192 8.25 -1.74 -27.29
N GLU A 193 8.70 -2.90 -26.86
CA GLU A 193 9.74 -3.70 -27.51
C GLU A 193 9.17 -4.71 -28.51
N ASP A 194 7.99 -5.28 -28.18
CA ASP A 194 7.37 -6.36 -28.94
C ASP A 194 5.89 -6.07 -29.18
N LYS A 195 5.50 -5.97 -30.45
CA LYS A 195 4.13 -5.66 -30.88
C LYS A 195 3.10 -6.67 -30.35
N ASN A 196 3.49 -7.92 -30.12
CA ASN A 196 2.60 -8.96 -29.59
C ASN A 196 2.16 -8.70 -28.13
N TYR A 197 2.88 -7.82 -27.43
CA TYR A 197 2.58 -7.41 -26.06
C TYR A 197 1.99 -6.00 -25.95
N LYS A 198 1.76 -5.33 -27.08
CA LYS A 198 1.13 -4.01 -27.09
C LYS A 198 -0.29 -4.10 -26.54
N PHE A 199 -0.66 -3.09 -25.76
CA PHE A 199 -2.02 -2.99 -25.20
C PHE A 199 -3.00 -2.42 -26.22
N ILE A 200 -2.54 -1.45 -27.02
CA ILE A 200 -3.33 -0.80 -28.07
C ILE A 200 -2.67 -1.03 -29.42
N GLN A 201 -3.48 -1.42 -30.39
CA GLN A 201 -3.12 -1.47 -31.80
C GLN A 201 -4.27 -0.88 -32.62
N ASP A 202 -3.94 0.00 -33.59
CA ASP A 202 -4.92 0.65 -34.46
C ASP A 202 -6.08 1.32 -33.69
N GLU A 203 -5.72 2.06 -32.62
CA GLU A 203 -6.65 2.77 -31.73
C GLU A 203 -7.65 1.87 -30.98
N GLN A 204 -7.41 0.58 -30.93
CA GLN A 204 -8.25 -0.40 -30.23
C GLN A 204 -7.43 -1.24 -29.26
N ILE A 205 -8.10 -1.78 -28.24
CA ILE A 205 -7.49 -2.77 -27.35
C ILE A 205 -7.14 -4.02 -28.17
N GLN A 206 -5.93 -4.50 -28.08
CA GLN A 206 -5.46 -5.61 -28.90
C GLN A 206 -6.21 -6.92 -28.60
N ARG A 207 -6.51 -7.17 -27.31
CA ARG A 207 -7.20 -8.37 -26.85
C ARG A 207 -8.01 -8.07 -25.59
N ASN A 208 -9.14 -8.74 -25.44
CA ASN A 208 -10.01 -8.59 -24.27
C ASN A 208 -9.33 -9.04 -22.96
N GLU A 209 -8.40 -10.00 -23.03
CA GLU A 209 -7.61 -10.46 -21.89
C GLU A 209 -6.76 -9.33 -21.31
N ILE A 210 -6.21 -8.45 -22.14
CA ILE A 210 -5.49 -7.26 -21.69
C ILE A 210 -6.42 -6.35 -20.89
N LEU A 211 -7.64 -6.12 -21.40
CA LEU A 211 -8.63 -5.30 -20.69
C LEU A 211 -9.00 -5.90 -19.34
N LEU A 212 -9.15 -7.24 -19.27
CA LEU A 212 -9.38 -7.92 -18.00
C LEU A 212 -8.21 -7.68 -17.02
N VAL A 213 -6.99 -7.92 -17.46
CA VAL A 213 -5.80 -7.79 -16.61
C VAL A 213 -5.63 -6.38 -16.06
N ILE A 214 -5.78 -5.34 -16.90
CA ILE A 214 -5.64 -3.95 -16.44
C ILE A 214 -6.75 -3.56 -15.46
N ASN A 215 -7.98 -4.05 -15.65
CA ASN A 215 -9.07 -3.84 -14.69
C ASN A 215 -8.79 -4.53 -13.35
N LEU A 216 -8.29 -5.76 -13.36
CA LEU A 216 -7.91 -6.48 -12.13
C LEU A 216 -6.82 -5.74 -11.36
N VAL A 217 -5.79 -5.24 -12.04
CA VAL A 217 -4.74 -4.40 -11.42
C VAL A 217 -5.33 -3.13 -10.82
N ALA A 218 -6.20 -2.44 -11.57
CA ALA A 218 -6.83 -1.21 -11.12
C ALA A 218 -7.72 -1.42 -9.88
N ILE A 219 -8.50 -2.51 -9.84
CA ILE A 219 -9.32 -2.88 -8.68
C ILE A 219 -8.47 -2.98 -7.42
N VAL A 220 -7.34 -3.67 -7.52
CA VAL A 220 -6.48 -3.89 -6.35
C VAL A 220 -5.82 -2.58 -5.90
N ILE A 221 -5.33 -1.76 -6.83
CA ILE A 221 -4.66 -0.50 -6.47
C ILE A 221 -5.65 0.53 -5.90
N GLN A 222 -6.91 0.52 -6.36
CA GLN A 222 -7.93 1.45 -5.89
C GLN A 222 -8.45 1.11 -4.49
N ASN A 223 -8.47 -0.16 -4.08
CA ASN A 223 -8.97 -0.64 -2.78
C ASN A 223 -7.88 -0.70 -1.72
#